data_c3415d4aeaa1dd9f75766701d150835a
#
_entry.id   c3415d4aeaa1dd9f75766701d150835a
#
_cell.length_a   1.000
_cell.length_b   1.000
_cell.length_c   1.000
_cell.angle_alpha   90.00
_cell.angle_beta   90.00
_cell.angle_gamma   90.00
#
_symmetry.space_group_name_H-M   'P 1'
#
loop_
_entity.id
_entity.type
_entity.pdbx_description
1 polymer ?
#
loop_
_entity_poly.entity_id
_entity_poly.type
_entity_poly.pdbx_seq_one_letter_code
_entity_poly.pdbx_strand_id
1 'polypeptide(L)'
;MPQPTLVDRLSARPDLVLARPDANNPYRYVAEIALGDASLDAEIPFLVDTATRRKLASDPEAYVLFARKGELAPWERIAFVDEKMSDLLDTVLPQLDAWTTGNSAGRLAYFATRIEDEDRVIRRLALREIDQATYGELKALDLQPDPALILPSLYQPSEVDLLAIRILLLGFSDSEAASQIVTQGLARVVPVSANLLGAYATALIEQQGPDGVALIAGSYLADGTLPPVNRELLVEALAIHAQTGDPALRSAAQSAVYSAVKEDPALAPMVARQFGARFDWSQVTPLRAALQAEAIRSPGDMIAVAEYVYTGQRHAPAAN
;
A
#
# COMPACT_ATOMS: atom_id res chain seq x y z
N MET A 1 -1.47 11.81 0.97
CA MET A 1 -0.97 10.96 2.07
C MET A 1 -1.92 9.79 2.20
N PRO A 2 -1.43 8.58 2.43
CA PRO A 2 -2.29 7.44 2.74
C PRO A 2 -3.14 7.76 3.97
N GLN A 3 -4.35 7.25 4.01
CA GLN A 3 -5.23 7.44 5.17
C GLN A 3 -4.70 6.60 6.34
N PRO A 4 -4.74 7.12 7.59
CA PRO A 4 -4.28 6.35 8.74
C PRO A 4 -5.13 5.10 8.91
N THR A 5 -4.48 4.00 9.27
CA THR A 5 -5.13 2.71 9.50
C THR A 5 -5.86 2.67 10.84
N LEU A 6 -6.54 1.58 11.14
CA LEU A 6 -7.16 1.37 12.46
C LEU A 6 -6.08 1.35 13.56
N VAL A 7 -5.00 0.58 13.37
CA VAL A 7 -3.90 0.49 14.34
C VAL A 7 -3.24 1.85 14.56
N ASP A 8 -2.98 2.62 13.51
CA ASP A 8 -2.39 3.96 13.65
C ASP A 8 -3.29 4.94 14.42
N ARG A 9 -4.60 4.83 14.21
CA ARG A 9 -5.60 5.67 14.91
C ARG A 9 -5.73 5.32 16.38
N LEU A 10 -5.64 4.04 16.72
CA LEU A 10 -5.71 3.55 18.10
C LEU A 10 -4.42 3.85 18.86
N SER A 11 -3.25 3.52 18.28
CA SER A 11 -1.95 3.73 18.94
C SER A 11 -1.60 5.20 19.18
N ALA A 12 -2.10 6.10 18.33
CA ALA A 12 -1.89 7.53 18.52
C ALA A 12 -2.75 8.15 19.64
N ARG A 13 -3.72 7.39 20.23
CA ARG A 13 -4.75 7.91 21.11
C ARG A 13 -4.99 6.97 22.30
N PRO A 14 -4.39 7.24 23.45
CA PRO A 14 -4.53 6.38 24.63
C PRO A 14 -5.93 6.43 25.28
N ASP A 15 -6.68 7.53 25.10
CA ASP A 15 -8.03 7.65 25.65
C ASP A 15 -9.04 7.04 24.68
N LEU A 16 -9.55 5.86 25.00
CA LEU A 16 -10.53 5.14 24.21
C LEU A 16 -11.81 4.91 25.02
N VAL A 17 -12.97 5.16 24.45
CA VAL A 17 -14.26 4.87 25.09
C VAL A 17 -15.23 4.22 24.10
N LEU A 18 -16.00 3.25 24.59
CA LEU A 18 -17.18 2.75 23.93
C LEU A 18 -18.40 3.51 24.46
N ALA A 19 -19.15 4.10 23.57
CA ALA A 19 -20.25 5.00 23.91
C ALA A 19 -21.55 4.61 23.22
N ARG A 20 -22.67 4.92 23.88
CA ARG A 20 -24.03 4.78 23.36
C ARG A 20 -24.81 6.09 23.48
N PRO A 21 -26.00 6.19 22.86
CA PRO A 21 -26.90 7.29 23.11
C PRO A 21 -27.31 7.35 24.58
N ASP A 22 -27.29 8.53 25.17
CA ASP A 22 -27.79 8.75 26.53
C ASP A 22 -29.30 8.44 26.60
N ALA A 23 -29.69 7.69 27.61
CA ALA A 23 -31.10 7.32 27.86
C ALA A 23 -32.01 8.54 28.03
N ASN A 24 -31.49 9.65 28.60
CA ASN A 24 -32.23 10.90 28.80
C ASN A 24 -32.16 11.84 27.61
N ASN A 25 -31.15 11.70 26.74
CA ASN A 25 -30.98 12.50 25.56
C ASN A 25 -30.42 11.67 24.39
N PRO A 26 -31.28 11.04 23.56
CA PRO A 26 -30.86 10.12 22.51
C PRO A 26 -30.06 10.77 21.37
N TYR A 27 -29.81 12.07 21.43
CA TYR A 27 -28.98 12.81 20.49
C TYR A 27 -27.54 13.04 21.00
N ARG A 28 -27.25 12.64 22.25
CA ARG A 28 -25.92 12.74 22.85
C ARG A 28 -25.35 11.35 23.13
N TYR A 29 -24.03 11.25 23.11
CA TYR A 29 -23.33 10.04 23.54
C TYR A 29 -23.00 10.13 25.03
N VAL A 30 -23.07 8.99 25.69
CA VAL A 30 -22.50 8.74 27.01
C VAL A 30 -21.48 7.60 26.89
N ALA A 31 -20.31 7.78 27.51
CA ALA A 31 -19.32 6.72 27.60
C ALA A 31 -19.77 5.67 28.62
N GLU A 32 -19.81 4.41 28.23
CA GLU A 32 -20.22 3.30 29.10
C GLU A 32 -19.03 2.40 29.47
N ILE A 33 -18.05 2.27 28.57
CA ILE A 33 -16.87 1.43 28.79
C ILE A 33 -15.63 2.25 28.45
N ALA A 34 -14.70 2.35 29.39
CA ALA A 34 -13.37 2.91 29.15
C ALA A 34 -12.40 1.80 28.73
N LEU A 35 -11.65 2.05 27.66
CA LEU A 35 -10.57 1.19 27.19
C LEU A 35 -9.26 1.99 27.35
N GLY A 36 -8.41 1.61 28.29
CA GLY A 36 -7.21 2.36 28.64
C GLY A 36 -7.45 3.40 29.75
N ASP A 37 -6.83 4.59 29.64
CA ASP A 37 -6.80 5.60 30.71
C ASP A 37 -7.97 6.61 30.66
N ALA A 38 -8.92 6.43 29.77
CA ALA A 38 -10.05 7.34 29.59
C ALA A 38 -11.01 7.36 30.78
N SER A 39 -11.55 8.54 31.12
CA SER A 39 -12.63 8.68 32.10
C SER A 39 -13.99 8.46 31.46
N LEU A 40 -14.88 7.74 32.18
CA LEU A 40 -16.28 7.59 31.78
C LEU A 40 -17.09 8.90 31.89
N ASP A 41 -16.64 9.86 32.70
CA ASP A 41 -17.27 11.17 32.83
C ASP A 41 -16.90 12.12 31.68
N ALA A 42 -16.12 11.65 30.71
CA ALA A 42 -15.67 12.48 29.60
C ALA A 42 -16.85 12.86 28.69
N GLU A 43 -17.03 14.16 28.48
CA GLU A 43 -18.03 14.66 27.53
C GLU A 43 -17.59 14.36 26.09
N ILE A 44 -18.45 13.67 25.33
CA ILE A 44 -18.27 13.37 23.93
C ILE A 44 -19.03 14.38 23.09
N PRO A 45 -18.36 15.34 22.39
CA PRO A 45 -19.01 16.49 21.77
C PRO A 45 -19.72 16.16 20.44
N PHE A 46 -19.98 14.88 20.17
CA PHE A 46 -20.67 14.44 18.95
C PHE A 46 -22.17 14.30 19.18
N LEU A 47 -22.93 14.56 18.12
CA LEU A 47 -24.34 14.22 18.06
C LEU A 47 -24.52 12.82 17.48
N VAL A 48 -25.49 12.09 18.01
CA VAL A 48 -25.90 10.80 17.45
C VAL A 48 -26.69 11.04 16.16
N ASP A 49 -26.08 10.72 15.01
CA ASP A 49 -26.75 10.80 13.71
C ASP A 49 -27.85 9.73 13.57
N THR A 50 -28.76 9.96 12.62
CA THR A 50 -29.92 9.08 12.41
C THR A 50 -29.51 7.67 11.97
N ALA A 51 -28.43 7.52 11.18
CA ALA A 51 -27.97 6.24 10.70
C ALA A 51 -27.39 5.40 11.86
N THR A 52 -26.56 6.04 12.69
CA THR A 52 -26.00 5.41 13.90
C THR A 52 -27.10 5.00 14.87
N ARG A 53 -28.09 5.87 15.13
CA ARG A 53 -29.21 5.56 16.02
C ARG A 53 -30.01 4.35 15.50
N ARG A 54 -30.25 4.24 14.21
CA ARG A 54 -30.91 3.06 13.62
C ARG A 54 -30.09 1.78 13.81
N LYS A 55 -28.78 1.85 13.58
CA LYS A 55 -27.89 0.70 13.79
C LYS A 55 -27.91 0.24 15.24
N LEU A 56 -27.73 1.16 16.18
CA LEU A 56 -27.77 0.84 17.63
C LEU A 56 -29.14 0.34 18.11
N ALA A 57 -30.23 0.76 17.46
CA ALA A 57 -31.57 0.23 17.75
C ALA A 57 -31.77 -1.19 17.20
N SER A 58 -31.10 -1.56 16.11
CA SER A 58 -31.14 -2.90 15.55
C SER A 58 -30.16 -3.87 16.22
N ASP A 59 -29.14 -3.35 16.88
CA ASP A 59 -28.12 -4.10 17.62
C ASP A 59 -27.91 -3.45 19.00
N PRO A 60 -28.65 -3.88 20.02
CA PRO A 60 -28.57 -3.31 21.37
C PRO A 60 -27.24 -3.54 22.08
N GLU A 61 -26.42 -4.49 21.63
CA GLU A 61 -25.11 -4.76 22.21
C GLU A 61 -23.99 -3.94 21.56
N ALA A 62 -24.27 -3.27 20.42
CA ALA A 62 -23.28 -2.48 19.70
C ALA A 62 -22.97 -1.14 20.40
N TYR A 63 -21.78 -0.61 20.09
CA TYR A 63 -21.25 0.65 20.57
C TYR A 63 -20.72 1.53 19.44
N VAL A 64 -20.33 2.74 19.80
CA VAL A 64 -19.47 3.58 18.95
C VAL A 64 -18.17 3.82 19.69
N LEU A 65 -17.06 3.48 19.05
CA LEU A 65 -15.70 3.71 19.57
C LEU A 65 -15.29 5.15 19.28
N PHE A 66 -14.93 5.87 20.33
CA PHE A 66 -14.29 7.17 20.26
C PHE A 66 -12.89 7.10 20.84
N ALA A 67 -12.01 7.95 20.30
CA ALA A 67 -10.61 8.05 20.73
C ALA A 67 -10.17 9.51 20.78
N ARG A 68 -9.23 9.84 21.68
CA ARG A 68 -8.54 11.14 21.71
C ARG A 68 -7.11 11.00 22.20
N LYS A 69 -6.28 11.98 21.88
CA LYS A 69 -4.87 12.03 22.28
C LYS A 69 -4.72 12.90 23.55
N GLY A 70 -5.17 12.36 24.71
CA GLY A 70 -5.12 13.06 25.98
C GLY A 70 -6.28 14.05 26.16
N GLU A 71 -6.45 14.57 27.38
CA GLU A 71 -7.64 15.33 27.83
C GLU A 71 -7.98 16.57 27.01
N LEU A 72 -6.98 17.28 26.50
CA LEU A 72 -7.18 18.53 25.76
C LEU A 72 -7.38 18.32 24.25
N ALA A 73 -7.16 17.13 23.74
CA ALA A 73 -7.33 16.84 22.32
C ALA A 73 -8.82 16.59 21.98
N PRO A 74 -9.23 16.91 20.74
CA PRO A 74 -10.59 16.60 20.32
C PRO A 74 -10.80 15.10 20.21
N TRP A 75 -12.00 14.65 20.56
CA TRP A 75 -12.45 13.29 20.29
C TRP A 75 -12.55 13.04 18.79
N GLU A 76 -12.24 11.83 18.39
CA GLU A 76 -12.47 11.32 17.04
C GLU A 76 -13.34 10.06 17.12
N ARG A 77 -14.33 9.98 16.25
CA ARG A 77 -15.10 8.76 16.06
C ARG A 77 -14.28 7.77 15.23
N ILE A 78 -13.99 6.60 15.80
CA ILE A 78 -13.15 5.59 15.16
C ILE A 78 -13.98 4.59 14.36
N ALA A 79 -14.94 3.93 15.01
CA ALA A 79 -15.72 2.86 14.41
C ALA A 79 -17.09 2.70 15.06
N PHE A 80 -18.00 2.04 14.37
CA PHE A 80 -19.14 1.35 14.96
C PHE A 80 -18.68 -0.04 15.41
N VAL A 81 -19.01 -0.44 16.62
CA VAL A 81 -18.52 -1.66 17.25
C VAL A 81 -19.72 -2.59 17.47
N ASP A 82 -19.92 -3.51 16.56
CA ASP A 82 -20.76 -4.69 16.68
C ASP A 82 -19.92 -5.87 17.19
N GLU A 83 -20.50 -7.06 17.28
CA GLU A 83 -19.83 -8.26 17.75
C GLU A 83 -18.52 -8.55 17.01
N LYS A 84 -18.52 -8.51 15.66
CA LYS A 84 -17.32 -8.77 14.84
C LYS A 84 -16.22 -7.74 15.06
N MET A 85 -16.59 -6.46 15.17
CA MET A 85 -15.64 -5.40 15.46
C MET A 85 -15.12 -5.49 16.89
N SER A 86 -15.93 -5.92 17.85
CA SER A 86 -15.50 -6.19 19.23
C SER A 86 -14.43 -7.28 19.26
N ASP A 87 -14.66 -8.41 18.61
CA ASP A 87 -13.70 -9.52 18.50
C ASP A 87 -12.38 -9.08 17.87
N LEU A 88 -12.45 -8.20 16.86
CA LEU A 88 -11.25 -7.63 16.24
C LEU A 88 -10.51 -6.72 17.23
N LEU A 89 -11.21 -5.85 17.96
CA LEU A 89 -10.62 -4.96 18.96
C LEU A 89 -10.00 -5.73 20.12
N ASP A 90 -10.64 -6.79 20.59
CA ASP A 90 -10.12 -7.66 21.66
C ASP A 90 -8.77 -8.29 21.29
N THR A 91 -8.52 -8.51 20.00
CA THR A 91 -7.23 -8.98 19.51
C THR A 91 -6.25 -7.83 19.26
N VAL A 92 -6.72 -6.72 18.70
CA VAL A 92 -5.86 -5.60 18.27
C VAL A 92 -5.34 -4.81 19.46
N LEU A 93 -6.20 -4.47 20.45
CA LEU A 93 -5.81 -3.59 21.55
C LEU A 93 -4.63 -4.13 22.38
N PRO A 94 -4.57 -5.40 22.76
CA PRO A 94 -3.43 -5.94 23.50
C PRO A 94 -2.12 -5.96 22.69
N GLN A 95 -2.19 -5.90 21.35
CA GLN A 95 -1.02 -5.97 20.47
C GLN A 95 -0.51 -4.60 20.01
N LEU A 96 -1.22 -3.50 20.30
CA LEU A 96 -0.90 -2.17 19.75
C LEU A 96 0.57 -1.78 19.99
N ASP A 97 1.05 -1.92 21.22
CA ASP A 97 2.43 -1.55 21.57
C ASP A 97 3.45 -2.39 20.80
N ALA A 98 3.25 -3.70 20.76
CA ALA A 98 4.14 -4.62 20.06
C ALA A 98 4.16 -4.32 18.55
N TRP A 99 3.00 -4.04 17.94
CA TRP A 99 2.88 -3.78 16.50
C TRP A 99 3.45 -2.43 16.08
N THR A 100 3.44 -1.44 16.97
CA THR A 100 3.98 -0.11 16.68
C THR A 100 5.46 0.04 17.00
N THR A 101 6.00 -0.81 17.88
CA THR A 101 7.42 -0.71 18.33
C THR A 101 8.36 -1.73 17.71
N GLY A 102 7.90 -2.65 16.85
CA GLY A 102 8.81 -3.57 16.17
C GLY A 102 8.22 -4.85 15.57
N ASN A 103 6.97 -5.21 15.86
CA ASN A 103 6.35 -6.41 15.30
C ASN A 103 5.37 -6.06 14.16
N SER A 104 5.83 -5.29 13.17
CA SER A 104 5.03 -4.97 11.97
C SER A 104 4.62 -6.24 11.19
N ALA A 105 5.48 -7.24 11.14
CA ALA A 105 5.18 -8.52 10.49
C ALA A 105 4.00 -9.25 11.16
N GLY A 106 3.90 -9.25 12.49
CA GLY A 106 2.76 -9.83 13.20
C GLY A 106 1.45 -9.07 12.92
N ARG A 107 1.51 -7.74 12.83
CA ARG A 107 0.38 -6.91 12.41
C ARG A 107 -0.09 -7.29 11.00
N LEU A 108 0.82 -7.32 10.03
CA LEU A 108 0.50 -7.66 8.65
C LEU A 108 -0.06 -9.07 8.52
N ALA A 109 0.55 -10.06 9.19
CA ALA A 109 0.07 -11.44 9.19
C ALA A 109 -1.34 -11.56 9.77
N TYR A 110 -1.66 -10.83 10.84
CA TYR A 110 -3.00 -10.82 11.44
C TYR A 110 -4.05 -10.28 10.46
N PHE A 111 -3.78 -9.13 9.83
CA PHE A 111 -4.74 -8.53 8.89
C PHE A 111 -4.80 -9.27 7.55
N ALA A 112 -3.72 -9.92 7.14
CA ALA A 112 -3.70 -10.77 5.94
C ALA A 112 -4.75 -11.89 5.99
N THR A 113 -5.03 -12.46 7.16
CA THR A 113 -6.09 -13.48 7.31
C THR A 113 -7.52 -12.95 7.20
N ARG A 114 -7.69 -11.61 7.08
CA ARG A 114 -8.99 -10.92 7.08
C ARG A 114 -9.29 -10.15 5.80
N ILE A 115 -8.40 -10.23 4.80
CA ILE A 115 -8.62 -9.54 3.50
C ILE A 115 -9.82 -10.10 2.73
N GLU A 116 -10.28 -11.28 3.11
CA GLU A 116 -11.43 -11.99 2.53
C GLU A 116 -12.58 -12.17 3.53
N ASP A 117 -12.55 -11.46 4.65
CA ASP A 117 -13.61 -11.52 5.65
C ASP A 117 -14.97 -11.25 5.02
N GLU A 118 -16.00 -11.99 5.45
CA GLU A 118 -17.37 -11.81 4.97
C GLU A 118 -17.89 -10.41 5.29
N ASP A 119 -17.53 -9.87 6.47
CA ASP A 119 -17.85 -8.51 6.85
C ASP A 119 -17.05 -7.50 6.03
N ARG A 120 -17.77 -6.64 5.29
CA ARG A 120 -17.15 -5.62 4.44
C ARG A 120 -16.32 -4.62 5.22
N VAL A 121 -16.71 -4.27 6.46
CA VAL A 121 -15.98 -3.29 7.28
C VAL A 121 -14.65 -3.88 7.71
N ILE A 122 -14.66 -5.12 8.24
CA ILE A 122 -13.45 -5.85 8.64
C ILE A 122 -12.52 -6.03 7.44
N ARG A 123 -13.05 -6.50 6.31
CA ARG A 123 -12.27 -6.68 5.08
C ARG A 123 -11.62 -5.37 4.60
N ARG A 124 -12.35 -4.23 4.64
CA ARG A 124 -11.77 -2.93 4.28
C ARG A 124 -10.68 -2.47 5.24
N LEU A 125 -10.86 -2.69 6.54
CA LEU A 125 -9.83 -2.39 7.54
C LEU A 125 -8.58 -3.23 7.27
N ALA A 126 -8.73 -4.53 7.03
CA ALA A 126 -7.63 -5.43 6.72
C ALA A 126 -6.87 -5.01 5.46
N LEU A 127 -7.58 -4.71 4.38
CA LEU A 127 -6.97 -4.21 3.14
C LEU A 127 -6.19 -2.90 3.36
N ARG A 128 -6.72 -1.99 4.18
CA ARG A 128 -6.05 -0.74 4.50
C ARG A 128 -4.80 -0.93 5.35
N GLU A 129 -4.79 -1.92 6.23
CA GLU A 129 -3.62 -2.28 7.02
C GLU A 129 -2.50 -2.87 6.16
N ILE A 130 -2.82 -3.79 5.25
CA ILE A 130 -1.82 -4.39 4.37
C ILE A 130 -1.36 -3.46 3.24
N ASP A 131 -2.13 -2.42 2.88
CA ASP A 131 -1.75 -1.37 1.92
C ASP A 131 -0.57 -0.51 2.42
N GLN A 132 -0.23 -0.56 3.71
CA GLN A 132 0.95 0.08 4.27
C GLN A 132 2.24 -0.77 4.11
N ALA A 133 2.10 -2.04 3.75
CA ALA A 133 3.22 -2.94 3.59
C ALA A 133 4.06 -2.59 2.34
N THR A 134 5.36 -2.76 2.45
CA THR A 134 6.21 -2.80 1.26
C THR A 134 5.84 -4.01 0.39
N TYR A 135 6.15 -3.95 -0.90
CA TYR A 135 5.87 -5.08 -1.78
C TYR A 135 6.57 -6.39 -1.34
N GLY A 136 7.78 -6.28 -0.81
CA GLY A 136 8.52 -7.43 -0.25
C GLY A 136 7.81 -8.05 0.96
N GLU A 137 7.23 -7.23 1.83
CA GLU A 137 6.43 -7.70 2.97
C GLU A 137 5.13 -8.36 2.49
N LEU A 138 4.42 -7.77 1.51
CA LEU A 138 3.24 -8.41 0.90
C LEU A 138 3.56 -9.78 0.32
N LYS A 139 4.65 -9.89 -0.42
CA LYS A 139 5.10 -11.14 -1.01
C LYS A 139 5.46 -12.19 0.05
N ALA A 140 6.04 -11.77 1.16
CA ALA A 140 6.40 -12.66 2.27
C ALA A 140 5.17 -13.22 3.02
N LEU A 141 3.98 -12.63 2.85
CA LEU A 141 2.74 -13.16 3.42
C LEU A 141 2.20 -14.39 2.69
N ASP A 142 2.73 -14.73 1.53
CA ASP A 142 2.31 -15.87 0.69
C ASP A 142 0.79 -15.92 0.47
N LEU A 143 0.23 -14.77 0.11
CA LEU A 143 -1.21 -14.60 -0.08
C LEU A 143 -1.69 -15.33 -1.34
N GLN A 144 -2.83 -16.02 -1.21
CA GLN A 144 -3.51 -16.67 -2.32
C GLN A 144 -4.95 -16.12 -2.42
N PRO A 145 -5.11 -14.86 -2.82
CA PRO A 145 -6.41 -14.20 -2.79
C PRO A 145 -7.38 -14.78 -3.82
N ASP A 146 -8.66 -14.93 -3.42
CA ASP A 146 -9.72 -15.30 -4.36
C ASP A 146 -10.10 -14.11 -5.25
N PRO A 147 -9.85 -14.16 -6.56
CA PRO A 147 -10.22 -13.08 -7.46
C PRO A 147 -11.72 -12.80 -7.48
N ALA A 148 -12.57 -13.77 -7.20
CA ALA A 148 -14.02 -13.57 -7.20
C ALA A 148 -14.47 -12.57 -6.12
N LEU A 149 -13.71 -12.43 -5.02
CA LEU A 149 -13.96 -11.44 -3.97
C LEU A 149 -13.41 -10.05 -4.31
N ILE A 150 -12.39 -9.98 -5.15
CA ILE A 150 -11.71 -8.73 -5.53
C ILE A 150 -12.38 -8.06 -6.72
N LEU A 151 -12.66 -8.82 -7.78
CA LEU A 151 -13.09 -8.30 -9.08
C LEU A 151 -14.34 -7.38 -9.01
N PRO A 152 -15.41 -7.72 -8.25
CA PRO A 152 -16.58 -6.85 -8.15
C PRO A 152 -16.26 -5.48 -7.54
N SER A 153 -15.25 -5.41 -6.68
CA SER A 153 -14.86 -4.19 -5.97
C SER A 153 -14.06 -3.21 -6.83
N LEU A 154 -13.43 -3.66 -7.91
CA LEU A 154 -12.64 -2.80 -8.79
C LEU A 154 -13.46 -1.71 -9.48
N TYR A 155 -14.77 -1.91 -9.61
CA TYR A 155 -15.66 -1.00 -10.30
C TYR A 155 -16.60 -0.22 -9.37
N GLN A 156 -16.39 -0.33 -8.05
CA GLN A 156 -17.23 0.35 -7.06
C GLN A 156 -16.61 1.70 -6.66
N PRO A 157 -17.31 2.84 -6.84
CA PRO A 157 -16.78 4.15 -6.46
C PRO A 157 -16.41 4.27 -4.98
N SER A 158 -17.09 3.52 -4.11
CA SER A 158 -16.82 3.49 -2.66
C SER A 158 -15.54 2.74 -2.30
N GLU A 159 -14.86 2.09 -3.25
CA GLU A 159 -13.67 1.27 -3.05
C GLU A 159 -12.41 1.84 -3.72
N VAL A 160 -12.54 3.07 -4.28
CA VAL A 160 -11.47 3.69 -5.07
C VAL A 160 -10.17 3.89 -4.30
N ASP A 161 -10.26 4.11 -2.99
CA ASP A 161 -9.13 4.28 -2.07
C ASP A 161 -8.31 3.01 -1.83
N LEU A 162 -8.85 1.84 -2.21
CA LEU A 162 -8.22 0.53 -2.05
C LEU A 162 -7.96 -0.17 -3.38
N LEU A 163 -8.10 0.53 -4.51
CA LEU A 163 -7.90 -0.09 -5.83
C LEU A 163 -6.46 -0.55 -6.04
N ALA A 164 -5.47 0.21 -5.60
CA ALA A 164 -4.06 -0.13 -5.80
C ALA A 164 -3.72 -1.47 -5.12
N ILE A 165 -4.05 -1.61 -3.83
CA ILE A 165 -3.78 -2.86 -3.11
C ILE A 165 -4.56 -4.05 -3.70
N ARG A 166 -5.80 -3.85 -4.14
CA ARG A 166 -6.57 -4.91 -4.80
C ARG A 166 -5.97 -5.37 -6.11
N ILE A 167 -5.43 -4.44 -6.91
CA ILE A 167 -4.72 -4.78 -8.15
C ILE A 167 -3.45 -5.56 -7.84
N LEU A 168 -2.69 -5.16 -6.81
CA LEU A 168 -1.52 -5.90 -6.36
C LEU A 168 -1.88 -7.31 -5.90
N LEU A 169 -2.98 -7.47 -5.15
CA LEU A 169 -3.46 -8.78 -4.72
C LEU A 169 -3.86 -9.67 -5.91
N LEU A 170 -4.44 -9.13 -6.97
CA LEU A 170 -4.68 -9.90 -8.19
C LEU A 170 -3.39 -10.42 -8.81
N GLY A 171 -2.26 -9.71 -8.61
CA GLY A 171 -0.93 -10.15 -9.04
C GLY A 171 -0.47 -11.47 -8.40
N PHE A 172 -0.94 -11.78 -7.19
CA PHE A 172 -0.64 -13.03 -6.48
C PHE A 172 -1.58 -14.19 -6.83
N SER A 173 -2.56 -13.97 -7.72
CA SER A 173 -3.50 -14.99 -8.11
C SER A 173 -3.10 -15.67 -9.42
N ASP A 174 -3.15 -17.00 -9.45
CA ASP A 174 -2.92 -17.82 -10.66
C ASP A 174 -4.13 -17.86 -11.60
N SER A 175 -5.18 -17.08 -11.34
CA SER A 175 -6.41 -17.07 -12.13
C SER A 175 -6.22 -16.40 -13.49
N GLU A 176 -6.67 -17.07 -14.55
CA GLU A 176 -6.69 -16.50 -15.91
C GLU A 176 -7.54 -15.22 -15.97
N ALA A 177 -8.67 -15.17 -15.24
CA ALA A 177 -9.51 -13.97 -15.16
C ALA A 177 -8.77 -12.79 -14.53
N ALA A 178 -7.99 -13.02 -13.47
CA ALA A 178 -7.14 -12.00 -12.86
C ALA A 178 -6.08 -11.51 -13.85
N SER A 179 -5.41 -12.42 -14.55
CA SER A 179 -4.39 -12.09 -15.54
C SER A 179 -4.93 -11.24 -16.70
N GLN A 180 -6.10 -11.59 -17.21
CA GLN A 180 -6.76 -10.81 -18.25
C GLN A 180 -7.11 -9.40 -17.78
N ILE A 181 -7.62 -9.23 -16.55
CA ILE A 181 -7.97 -7.93 -15.98
C ILE A 181 -6.73 -7.07 -15.73
N VAL A 182 -5.66 -7.66 -15.21
CA VAL A 182 -4.40 -6.94 -14.99
C VAL A 182 -3.82 -6.47 -16.33
N THR A 183 -3.75 -7.33 -17.34
CA THR A 183 -3.23 -6.98 -18.66
C THR A 183 -4.06 -5.90 -19.35
N GLN A 184 -5.39 -6.04 -19.36
CA GLN A 184 -6.29 -5.04 -19.95
C GLN A 184 -6.29 -3.73 -19.14
N GLY A 185 -6.20 -3.83 -17.82
CA GLY A 185 -6.11 -2.69 -16.91
C GLY A 185 -4.86 -1.86 -17.20
N LEU A 186 -3.70 -2.51 -17.31
CA LEU A 186 -2.45 -1.85 -17.66
C LEU A 186 -2.56 -1.10 -19.00
N ALA A 187 -3.03 -1.76 -20.04
CA ALA A 187 -3.18 -1.15 -21.37
C ALA A 187 -4.10 0.09 -21.37
N ARG A 188 -5.10 0.12 -20.49
CA ARG A 188 -6.01 1.28 -20.34
C ARG A 188 -5.39 2.43 -19.57
N VAL A 189 -4.61 2.16 -18.53
CA VAL A 189 -4.10 3.22 -17.64
C VAL A 189 -2.82 3.86 -18.17
N VAL A 190 -1.99 3.11 -18.91
CA VAL A 190 -0.72 3.62 -19.47
C VAL A 190 -0.88 4.97 -20.19
N PRO A 191 -1.86 5.17 -21.09
CA PRO A 191 -1.99 6.44 -21.82
C PRO A 191 -2.68 7.56 -21.03
N VAL A 192 -3.40 7.25 -19.94
CA VAL A 192 -4.37 8.22 -19.36
C VAL A 192 -4.18 8.54 -17.89
N SER A 193 -3.56 7.67 -17.09
CA SER A 193 -3.51 7.87 -15.64
C SER A 193 -2.28 7.23 -14.99
N ALA A 194 -1.54 8.02 -14.22
CA ALA A 194 -0.45 7.51 -13.40
C ALA A 194 -0.94 6.76 -12.14
N ASN A 195 -2.15 7.03 -11.64
CA ASN A 195 -2.56 6.65 -10.28
C ASN A 195 -2.55 5.14 -9.99
N LEU A 196 -2.81 4.29 -10.98
CA LEU A 196 -2.85 2.84 -10.80
C LEU A 196 -1.80 2.11 -11.67
N LEU A 197 -1.03 2.87 -12.44
CA LEU A 197 -0.08 2.31 -13.40
C LEU A 197 0.97 1.43 -12.71
N GLY A 198 1.55 1.91 -11.61
CA GLY A 198 2.52 1.14 -10.84
C GLY A 198 1.95 -0.17 -10.30
N ALA A 199 0.73 -0.15 -9.77
CA ALA A 199 0.08 -1.35 -9.24
C ALA A 199 -0.18 -2.39 -10.35
N TYR A 200 -0.71 -1.96 -11.52
CA TYR A 200 -0.92 -2.86 -12.65
C TYR A 200 0.38 -3.40 -13.23
N ALA A 201 1.42 -2.56 -13.36
CA ALA A 201 2.72 -3.00 -13.86
C ALA A 201 3.37 -4.04 -12.92
N THR A 202 3.34 -3.77 -11.61
CA THR A 202 3.85 -4.70 -10.59
C THR A 202 3.07 -6.02 -10.59
N ALA A 203 1.73 -5.96 -10.62
CA ALA A 203 0.89 -7.16 -10.68
C ALA A 203 1.12 -7.98 -11.95
N LEU A 204 1.30 -7.33 -13.11
CA LEU A 204 1.59 -8.02 -14.38
C LEU A 204 2.92 -8.78 -14.31
N ILE A 205 3.97 -8.12 -13.80
CA ILE A 205 5.28 -8.77 -13.68
C ILE A 205 5.22 -9.96 -12.72
N GLU A 206 4.48 -9.83 -11.59
CA GLU A 206 4.31 -10.94 -10.65
C GLU A 206 3.64 -12.16 -11.30
N GLN A 207 2.59 -11.94 -12.10
CA GLN A 207 1.87 -13.02 -12.79
C GLN A 207 2.65 -13.65 -13.95
N GLN A 208 3.35 -12.82 -14.73
CA GLN A 208 3.95 -13.27 -16.00
C GLN A 208 5.47 -13.46 -15.90
N GLY A 209 6.08 -13.10 -14.78
CA GLY A 209 7.51 -13.26 -14.58
C GLY A 209 8.35 -12.51 -15.63
N PRO A 210 9.37 -13.18 -16.22
CA PRO A 210 10.22 -12.57 -17.24
C PRO A 210 9.48 -12.06 -18.49
N ASP A 211 8.36 -12.67 -18.86
CA ASP A 211 7.55 -12.22 -20.01
C ASP A 211 6.85 -10.89 -19.69
N GLY A 212 6.37 -10.72 -18.45
CA GLY A 212 5.84 -9.46 -17.95
C GLY A 212 6.91 -8.35 -17.94
N VAL A 213 8.13 -8.67 -17.52
CA VAL A 213 9.27 -7.75 -17.61
C VAL A 213 9.53 -7.32 -19.06
N ALA A 214 9.56 -8.29 -20.00
CA ALA A 214 9.80 -8.00 -21.41
C ALA A 214 8.69 -7.12 -22.01
N LEU A 215 7.43 -7.37 -21.65
CA LEU A 215 6.30 -6.55 -22.09
C LEU A 215 6.41 -5.11 -21.55
N ILE A 216 6.67 -4.93 -20.24
CA ILE A 216 6.83 -3.59 -19.64
C ILE A 216 7.99 -2.83 -20.29
N ALA A 217 9.16 -3.44 -20.40
CA ALA A 217 10.33 -2.77 -20.93
C ALA A 217 10.21 -2.50 -22.43
N GLY A 218 9.82 -3.50 -23.22
CA GLY A 218 9.83 -3.42 -24.68
C GLY A 218 8.66 -2.68 -25.30
N SER A 219 7.46 -2.73 -24.67
CA SER A 219 6.26 -2.11 -25.27
C SER A 219 5.87 -0.79 -24.61
N TYR A 220 6.09 -0.64 -23.31
CA TYR A 220 5.64 0.54 -22.58
C TYR A 220 6.79 1.49 -22.22
N LEU A 221 7.86 0.99 -21.63
CA LEU A 221 8.98 1.86 -21.24
C LEU A 221 9.73 2.42 -22.46
N ALA A 222 9.79 1.64 -23.53
CA ALA A 222 10.38 2.05 -24.81
C ALA A 222 9.59 3.16 -25.54
N ASP A 223 8.30 3.36 -25.17
CA ASP A 223 7.50 4.45 -25.73
C ASP A 223 7.92 5.81 -25.12
N GLY A 224 8.78 6.52 -25.83
CA GLY A 224 9.27 7.84 -25.46
C GLY A 224 8.20 8.93 -25.44
N THR A 225 6.98 8.66 -25.92
CA THR A 225 5.85 9.60 -25.90
C THR A 225 5.10 9.59 -24.57
N LEU A 226 5.31 8.59 -23.74
CA LEU A 226 4.67 8.52 -22.42
C LEU A 226 5.16 9.64 -21.50
N PRO A 227 4.26 10.18 -20.66
CA PRO A 227 4.64 11.15 -19.64
C PRO A 227 5.78 10.63 -18.76
N PRO A 228 6.75 11.48 -18.36
CA PRO A 228 7.87 11.05 -17.51
C PRO A 228 7.43 10.34 -16.23
N VAL A 229 6.36 10.80 -15.59
CA VAL A 229 5.81 10.17 -14.36
C VAL A 229 5.34 8.73 -14.63
N ASN A 230 4.74 8.46 -15.79
CA ASN A 230 4.30 7.12 -16.16
C ASN A 230 5.51 6.20 -16.40
N ARG A 231 6.52 6.69 -17.10
CA ARG A 231 7.77 5.95 -17.31
C ARG A 231 8.49 5.65 -16.00
N GLU A 232 8.49 6.59 -15.05
CA GLU A 232 9.09 6.37 -13.73
C GLU A 232 8.35 5.27 -12.94
N LEU A 233 7.02 5.21 -13.00
CA LEU A 233 6.24 4.13 -12.36
C LEU A 233 6.52 2.75 -12.99
N LEU A 234 6.77 2.69 -14.30
CA LEU A 234 7.19 1.46 -14.96
C LEU A 234 8.59 1.02 -14.51
N VAL A 235 9.53 1.98 -14.42
CA VAL A 235 10.87 1.73 -13.85
C VAL A 235 10.77 1.28 -12.40
N GLU A 236 9.88 1.88 -11.61
CA GLU A 236 9.63 1.47 -10.23
C GLU A 236 9.17 0.01 -10.13
N ALA A 237 8.21 -0.41 -10.95
CA ALA A 237 7.74 -1.80 -10.97
C ALA A 237 8.87 -2.78 -11.32
N LEU A 238 9.74 -2.44 -12.29
CA LEU A 238 10.92 -3.24 -12.62
C LEU A 238 11.93 -3.27 -11.46
N ALA A 239 12.16 -2.14 -10.78
CA ALA A 239 13.06 -2.06 -9.63
C ALA A 239 12.56 -2.86 -8.42
N ILE A 240 11.24 -2.89 -8.19
CA ILE A 240 10.61 -3.74 -7.16
C ILE A 240 10.96 -5.21 -7.42
N HIS A 241 10.78 -5.69 -8.65
CA HIS A 241 11.05 -7.10 -8.99
C HIS A 241 12.55 -7.40 -9.11
N ALA A 242 13.39 -6.42 -9.43
CA ALA A 242 14.85 -6.55 -9.31
C ALA A 242 15.29 -6.77 -7.85
N GLN A 243 14.55 -6.27 -6.87
CA GLN A 243 14.82 -6.47 -5.45
C GLN A 243 14.18 -7.74 -4.89
N THR A 244 12.88 -7.96 -5.17
CA THR A 244 12.04 -8.96 -4.49
C THR A 244 11.82 -10.25 -5.30
N GLY A 245 12.14 -10.24 -6.59
CA GLY A 245 11.97 -11.39 -7.48
C GLY A 245 12.90 -12.56 -7.14
N ASP A 246 12.56 -13.75 -7.62
CA ASP A 246 13.48 -14.86 -7.67
C ASP A 246 14.72 -14.52 -8.53
N PRO A 247 15.78 -15.31 -8.52
CA PRO A 247 17.01 -15.01 -9.27
C PRO A 247 16.80 -14.79 -10.77
N ALA A 248 15.88 -15.53 -11.41
CA ALA A 248 15.61 -15.40 -12.84
C ALA A 248 14.85 -14.09 -13.14
N LEU A 249 13.81 -13.80 -12.38
CA LEU A 249 13.04 -12.57 -12.52
C LEU A 249 13.87 -11.33 -12.20
N ARG A 250 14.69 -11.39 -11.14
CA ARG A 250 15.64 -10.33 -10.79
C ARG A 250 16.60 -10.03 -11.94
N SER A 251 17.22 -11.08 -12.49
CA SER A 251 18.15 -10.94 -13.63
C SER A 251 17.45 -10.37 -14.86
N ALA A 252 16.23 -10.81 -15.15
CA ALA A 252 15.43 -10.30 -16.27
C ALA A 252 15.12 -8.80 -16.09
N ALA A 253 14.66 -8.37 -14.92
CA ALA A 253 14.35 -6.98 -14.63
C ALA A 253 15.59 -6.09 -14.73
N GLN A 254 16.72 -6.49 -14.15
CA GLN A 254 17.99 -5.75 -14.22
C GLN A 254 18.49 -5.63 -15.66
N SER A 255 18.43 -6.72 -16.44
CA SER A 255 18.88 -6.72 -17.84
C SER A 255 17.99 -5.88 -18.75
N ALA A 256 16.67 -5.90 -18.52
CA ALA A 256 15.71 -5.10 -19.27
C ALA A 256 15.94 -3.61 -19.05
N VAL A 257 16.13 -3.19 -17.78
CA VAL A 257 16.42 -1.78 -17.45
C VAL A 257 17.79 -1.36 -17.99
N TYR A 258 18.81 -2.22 -17.91
CA TYR A 258 20.12 -1.98 -18.50
C TYR A 258 20.02 -1.66 -20.00
N SER A 259 19.27 -2.47 -20.74
CA SER A 259 19.06 -2.28 -22.18
C SER A 259 18.27 -1.01 -22.46
N ALA A 260 17.18 -0.76 -21.70
CA ALA A 260 16.35 0.44 -21.87
C ALA A 260 17.14 1.74 -21.66
N VAL A 261 18.02 1.81 -20.66
CA VAL A 261 18.89 3.01 -20.43
C VAL A 261 19.90 3.19 -21.54
N LYS A 262 20.42 2.11 -22.14
CA LYS A 262 21.32 2.22 -23.28
C LYS A 262 20.63 2.75 -24.53
N GLU A 263 19.38 2.37 -24.75
CA GLU A 263 18.57 2.81 -25.89
C GLU A 263 18.05 4.24 -25.67
N ASP A 264 17.58 4.55 -24.45
CA ASP A 264 17.10 5.86 -24.06
C ASP A 264 17.74 6.35 -22.74
N PRO A 265 18.87 7.08 -22.83
CA PRO A 265 19.54 7.63 -21.65
C PRO A 265 18.71 8.62 -20.82
N ALA A 266 17.56 9.14 -21.34
CA ALA A 266 16.66 9.97 -20.57
C ALA A 266 15.98 9.21 -19.40
N LEU A 267 16.03 7.87 -19.40
CA LEU A 267 15.61 7.03 -18.28
C LEU A 267 16.58 7.03 -17.09
N ALA A 268 17.85 7.42 -17.31
CA ALA A 268 18.88 7.30 -16.28
C ALA A 268 18.52 7.93 -14.93
N PRO A 269 17.93 9.16 -14.87
CA PRO A 269 17.52 9.75 -13.58
C PRO A 269 16.45 8.95 -12.85
N MET A 270 15.47 8.42 -13.58
CA MET A 270 14.39 7.60 -13.01
C MET A 270 14.96 6.29 -12.44
N VAL A 271 15.84 5.64 -13.19
CA VAL A 271 16.53 4.43 -12.76
C VAL A 271 17.41 4.68 -11.54
N ALA A 272 18.16 5.78 -11.51
CA ALA A 272 18.97 6.16 -10.36
C ALA A 272 18.14 6.30 -9.09
N ARG A 273 16.97 6.98 -9.18
CA ARG A 273 16.07 7.14 -8.05
C ARG A 273 15.47 5.81 -7.59
N GLN A 274 14.91 5.03 -8.52
CA GLN A 274 14.15 3.83 -8.17
C GLN A 274 15.03 2.66 -7.70
N PHE A 275 16.16 2.43 -8.37
CA PHE A 275 17.12 1.40 -7.97
C PHE A 275 17.93 1.85 -6.74
N GLY A 276 18.32 3.13 -6.67
CA GLY A 276 19.05 3.69 -5.53
C GLY A 276 18.25 3.62 -4.23
N ALA A 277 16.95 3.94 -4.26
CA ALA A 277 16.06 3.82 -3.10
C ALA A 277 15.95 2.38 -2.56
N ARG A 278 16.27 1.40 -3.40
CA ARG A 278 16.24 -0.04 -3.08
C ARG A 278 17.63 -0.63 -2.85
N PHE A 279 18.67 0.21 -2.83
CA PHE A 279 20.08 -0.21 -2.68
C PHE A 279 20.53 -1.23 -3.74
N ASP A 280 19.90 -1.22 -4.92
CA ASP A 280 20.31 -2.03 -6.07
C ASP A 280 21.27 -1.20 -6.97
N TRP A 281 22.53 -1.60 -7.03
CA TRP A 281 23.59 -0.92 -7.77
C TRP A 281 23.90 -1.58 -9.10
N SER A 282 23.05 -2.48 -9.59
CA SER A 282 23.24 -3.21 -10.85
C SER A 282 23.35 -2.32 -12.10
N GLN A 283 22.81 -1.09 -12.01
CA GLN A 283 22.73 -0.15 -13.15
C GLN A 283 23.90 0.87 -13.21
N VAL A 284 24.95 0.69 -12.41
CA VAL A 284 26.12 1.63 -12.40
C VAL A 284 26.73 1.84 -13.79
N THR A 285 26.87 0.76 -14.58
CA THR A 285 27.51 0.83 -15.90
C THR A 285 26.73 1.68 -16.91
N PRO A 286 25.43 1.41 -17.18
CA PRO A 286 24.67 2.22 -18.13
C PRO A 286 24.46 3.66 -17.64
N LEU A 287 24.29 3.90 -16.34
CA LEU A 287 24.12 5.23 -15.79
C LEU A 287 25.40 6.07 -15.92
N ARG A 288 26.56 5.47 -15.69
CA ARG A 288 27.85 6.13 -15.94
C ARG A 288 28.01 6.51 -17.41
N ALA A 289 27.64 5.61 -18.31
CA ALA A 289 27.70 5.92 -19.75
C ALA A 289 26.77 7.08 -20.12
N ALA A 290 25.58 7.16 -19.54
CA ALA A 290 24.65 8.28 -19.76
C ALA A 290 25.22 9.64 -19.27
N LEU A 291 25.91 9.65 -18.12
CA LEU A 291 26.63 10.84 -17.64
C LEU A 291 27.76 11.27 -18.60
N GLN A 292 28.59 10.31 -19.04
CA GLN A 292 29.72 10.58 -19.94
C GLN A 292 29.29 11.07 -21.32
N ALA A 293 28.11 10.64 -21.77
CA ALA A 293 27.52 11.08 -23.03
C ALA A 293 26.81 12.44 -22.94
N GLU A 294 26.82 13.10 -21.77
CA GLU A 294 26.12 14.37 -21.52
C GLU A 294 24.63 14.32 -21.90
N ALA A 295 24.02 13.11 -21.77
CA ALA A 295 22.64 12.90 -22.18
C ALA A 295 21.60 13.47 -21.20
N ILE A 296 22.03 13.81 -19.97
CA ILE A 296 21.19 14.31 -18.90
C ILE A 296 21.28 15.83 -18.83
N ARG A 297 20.18 16.53 -19.05
CA ARG A 297 20.17 18.00 -19.17
C ARG A 297 19.87 18.73 -17.86
N SER A 298 19.09 18.13 -16.99
CA SER A 298 18.72 18.74 -15.70
C SER A 298 19.85 18.61 -14.68
N PRO A 299 20.31 19.70 -14.03
CA PRO A 299 21.34 19.62 -12.99
C PRO A 299 20.95 18.71 -11.81
N GLY A 300 19.68 18.73 -11.40
CA GLY A 300 19.19 17.85 -10.33
C GLY A 300 19.25 16.38 -10.71
N ASP A 301 18.89 16.05 -11.95
CA ASP A 301 18.97 14.69 -12.49
C ASP A 301 20.43 14.22 -12.64
N MET A 302 21.33 15.09 -13.06
CA MET A 302 22.77 14.78 -13.11
C MET A 302 23.31 14.45 -11.72
N ILE A 303 22.92 15.20 -10.69
CA ILE A 303 23.32 14.93 -9.29
C ILE A 303 22.80 13.56 -8.85
N ALA A 304 21.52 13.25 -9.07
CA ALA A 304 20.93 11.97 -8.69
C ALA A 304 21.64 10.78 -9.34
N VAL A 305 21.95 10.88 -10.64
CA VAL A 305 22.66 9.82 -11.37
C VAL A 305 24.13 9.71 -10.91
N ALA A 306 24.80 10.86 -10.69
CA ALA A 306 26.18 10.86 -10.19
C ALA A 306 26.28 10.26 -8.78
N GLU A 307 25.35 10.57 -7.90
CA GLU A 307 25.26 9.99 -6.54
C GLU A 307 25.06 8.48 -6.60
N TYR A 308 24.13 8.00 -7.43
CA TYR A 308 23.92 6.57 -7.63
C TYR A 308 25.21 5.88 -8.11
N VAL A 309 25.86 6.43 -9.15
CA VAL A 309 27.10 5.86 -9.72
C VAL A 309 28.23 5.86 -8.68
N TYR A 310 28.41 6.97 -7.95
CA TYR A 310 29.43 7.08 -6.91
C TYR A 310 29.20 6.06 -5.78
N THR A 311 27.98 5.99 -5.27
CA THR A 311 27.61 5.06 -4.18
C THR A 311 27.75 3.62 -4.64
N GLY A 312 27.25 3.26 -5.82
CA GLY A 312 27.32 1.92 -6.35
C GLY A 312 28.78 1.43 -6.60
N GLN A 313 29.69 2.33 -6.98
CA GLN A 313 31.12 1.99 -7.11
C GLN A 313 31.75 1.59 -5.77
N ARG A 314 31.34 2.19 -4.68
CA ARG A 314 31.85 1.87 -3.33
C ARG A 314 31.29 0.56 -2.79
N HIS A 315 30.13 0.14 -3.28
CA HIS A 315 29.48 -1.13 -2.92
C HIS A 315 29.83 -2.28 -3.88
N ALA A 316 30.48 -1.98 -5.02
CA ALA A 316 31.00 -3.04 -5.88
C ALA A 316 32.07 -3.80 -5.11
N PRO A 317 32.02 -5.16 -5.04
CA PRO A 317 33.11 -5.93 -4.49
C PRO A 317 34.40 -5.55 -5.24
N ALA A 318 35.46 -5.28 -4.48
CA ALA A 318 36.77 -5.03 -5.08
C ALA A 318 37.05 -6.16 -6.09
N ALA A 319 37.22 -5.80 -7.36
CA ALA A 319 37.61 -6.79 -8.37
C ALA A 319 38.99 -7.33 -7.96
N ASN A 320 38.97 -8.60 -7.47
CA ASN A 320 40.18 -9.36 -7.23
C ASN A 320 40.82 -9.80 -8.56
#